data_76364c7a135ed2731f680b03a0bef7c8
#
_entry.id   76364c7a135ed2731f680b03a0bef7c8
#
_cell.length_a   1.000
_cell.length_b   1.000
_cell.length_c   1.000
_cell.angle_alpha   90.00
_cell.angle_beta   90.00
_cell.angle_gamma   90.00
#
_symmetry.space_group_name_H-M   'P 1'
#
loop_
_entity.id
_entity.type
_entity.pdbx_description
1 polymer ?
#
loop_
_entity_poly.entity_id
_entity_poly.type
_entity_poly.pdbx_seq_one_letter_code
_entity_poly.pdbx_strand_id
1 'polypeptide(L)'
;HESGGRRIKRSINIDMRSVRFCTPEMLEKYKLIHHLKDYIVEREAEIERYNKEHNIDSSVKVNGRRMTNLGVFRKYLENYCRRHPLLNQDMTMLIRHLQPTEKGLPIEVYTFSASTKWADYEGVQADIFDHILAVIPEFDLKVFQEPSGADLQDAISGLGSILIKEN
;
A
#
# COMPACT_ATOMS: atom_id res chain seq x y z
N HIS A 1 -0.21 14.58 25.31
CA HIS A 1 -0.76 13.32 24.81
C HIS A 1 -2.17 13.07 25.33
N GLU A 2 -2.43 13.40 26.58
CA GLU A 2 -3.74 13.14 27.16
C GLU A 2 -4.84 14.02 26.58
N SER A 3 -4.51 15.13 25.96
CA SER A 3 -5.51 16.06 25.43
C SER A 3 -5.87 15.82 23.98
N GLY A 4 -5.08 15.04 23.25
CA GLY A 4 -5.22 14.97 21.80
C GLY A 4 -5.77 13.67 21.24
N GLY A 5 -5.70 12.60 21.99
CA GLY A 5 -6.09 11.27 21.53
C GLY A 5 -5.03 10.22 21.85
N ARG A 6 -5.31 8.98 21.47
CA ARG A 6 -4.39 7.86 21.71
C ARG A 6 -3.61 7.53 20.44
N ARG A 7 -2.34 7.23 20.60
CA ARG A 7 -1.45 6.91 19.48
C ARG A 7 -1.79 5.55 18.87
N ILE A 8 -1.92 5.54 17.55
CA ILE A 8 -1.97 4.35 16.72
C ILE A 8 -0.62 4.26 16.02
N LYS A 9 0.11 3.19 16.27
CA LYS A 9 1.41 2.93 15.65
C LYS A 9 1.46 1.45 15.29
N ARG A 10 1.12 1.14 14.05
CA ARG A 10 0.93 -0.24 13.64
C ARG A 10 1.32 -0.42 12.18
N SER A 11 1.93 -1.56 11.86
CA SER A 11 2.42 -1.86 10.51
C SER A 11 1.65 -2.99 9.88
N ILE A 12 1.60 -2.97 8.55
CA ILE A 12 1.20 -4.09 7.72
C ILE A 12 2.41 -4.45 6.86
N ASN A 13 2.75 -5.73 6.81
CA ASN A 13 3.87 -6.21 6.02
C ASN A 13 3.43 -6.52 4.61
N ILE A 14 4.00 -5.81 3.65
CA ILE A 14 3.74 -6.01 2.22
C ILE A 14 4.75 -7.02 1.67
N ASP A 15 4.27 -7.96 0.87
CA ASP A 15 5.13 -8.87 0.12
C ASP A 15 5.89 -8.03 -0.93
N MET A 16 7.20 -7.91 -0.79
CA MET A 16 8.03 -7.09 -1.67
C MET A 16 7.96 -7.52 -3.13
N ARG A 17 7.65 -8.80 -3.39
CA ARG A 17 7.52 -9.32 -4.75
C ARG A 17 6.29 -8.77 -5.48
N SER A 18 5.34 -8.21 -4.75
CA SER A 18 4.16 -7.59 -5.33
C SER A 18 4.36 -6.13 -5.73
N VAL A 19 5.48 -5.52 -5.34
CA VAL A 19 5.81 -4.13 -5.68
C VAL A 19 6.26 -4.06 -7.14
N ARG A 20 5.66 -3.15 -7.91
CA ARG A 20 6.01 -2.99 -9.33
C ARG A 20 5.67 -1.59 -9.84
N PHE A 21 6.21 -1.24 -11.00
CA PHE A 21 5.83 -0.03 -11.69
C PHE A 21 4.37 -0.11 -12.15
N CYS A 22 3.68 1.02 -12.06
CA CYS A 22 2.32 1.11 -12.57
C CYS A 22 2.28 1.04 -14.09
N THR A 23 1.37 0.22 -14.62
CA THR A 23 1.02 0.24 -16.04
C THR A 23 -0.01 1.33 -16.30
N PRO A 24 -0.23 1.74 -17.57
CA PRO A 24 -1.31 2.67 -17.90
C PRO A 24 -2.68 2.19 -17.42
N GLU A 25 -2.95 0.88 -17.53
CA GLU A 25 -4.21 0.27 -17.07
C GLU A 25 -4.39 0.38 -15.55
N MET A 26 -3.32 0.17 -14.81
CA MET A 26 -3.32 0.33 -13.34
C MET A 26 -3.64 1.78 -12.97
N LEU A 27 -3.01 2.75 -13.63
CA LEU A 27 -3.24 4.17 -13.35
C LEU A 27 -4.68 4.59 -13.67
N GLU A 28 -5.25 4.11 -14.77
CA GLU A 28 -6.65 4.38 -15.10
C GLU A 28 -7.60 3.83 -14.03
N LYS A 29 -7.34 2.63 -13.54
CA LYS A 29 -8.09 2.02 -12.43
C LYS A 29 -7.97 2.87 -11.15
N TYR A 30 -6.75 3.28 -10.80
CA TYR A 30 -6.50 4.05 -9.57
C TYR A 30 -7.12 5.45 -9.63
N LYS A 31 -7.24 6.05 -10.80
CA LYS A 31 -7.92 7.34 -10.98
C LYS A 31 -9.40 7.31 -10.62
N LEU A 32 -10.02 6.13 -10.61
CA LEU A 32 -11.41 5.97 -10.19
C LEU A 32 -11.57 6.05 -8.67
N ILE A 33 -10.48 5.96 -7.93
CA ILE A 33 -10.49 6.08 -6.47
C ILE A 33 -10.56 7.56 -6.10
N HIS A 34 -11.62 7.98 -5.41
CA HIS A 34 -11.87 9.39 -5.11
C HIS A 34 -10.71 10.08 -4.40
N HIS A 35 -10.07 9.38 -3.47
CA HIS A 35 -8.95 9.95 -2.70
C HIS A 35 -7.62 10.00 -3.47
N LEU A 36 -7.58 9.54 -4.71
CA LEU A 36 -6.36 9.48 -5.51
C LEU A 36 -6.41 10.20 -6.84
N LYS A 37 -7.59 10.46 -7.37
CA LYS A 37 -7.75 11.00 -8.72
C LYS A 37 -6.87 12.22 -8.98
N ASP A 38 -7.01 13.24 -8.15
CA ASP A 38 -6.28 14.49 -8.33
C ASP A 38 -4.77 14.29 -8.19
N TYR A 39 -4.35 13.48 -7.22
CA TYR A 39 -2.94 13.15 -7.02
C TYR A 39 -2.33 12.48 -8.25
N ILE A 40 -3.02 11.49 -8.82
CA ILE A 40 -2.49 10.74 -9.97
C ILE A 40 -2.40 11.63 -11.20
N VAL A 41 -3.45 12.41 -11.48
CA VAL A 41 -3.46 13.33 -12.62
C VAL A 41 -2.31 14.33 -12.53
N GLU A 42 -2.12 14.93 -11.37
CA GLU A 42 -1.05 15.89 -11.12
C GLU A 42 0.33 15.24 -11.24
N ARG A 43 0.47 14.04 -10.65
CA ARG A 43 1.73 13.31 -10.66
C ARG A 43 2.12 12.84 -12.06
N GLU A 44 1.16 12.36 -12.84
CA GLU A 44 1.40 11.99 -14.24
C GLU A 44 1.92 13.17 -15.05
N ALA A 45 1.31 14.35 -14.90
CA ALA A 45 1.74 15.54 -15.60
C ALA A 45 3.16 15.96 -15.20
N GLU A 46 3.47 15.89 -13.92
CA GLU A 46 4.81 16.19 -13.38
C GLU A 46 5.87 15.25 -13.94
N ILE A 47 5.57 13.95 -13.93
CA ILE A 47 6.50 12.92 -14.44
C ILE A 47 6.70 13.07 -15.95
N GLU A 48 5.62 13.28 -16.70
CA GLU A 48 5.70 13.48 -18.15
C GLU A 48 6.58 14.68 -18.49
N ARG A 49 6.40 15.79 -17.80
CA ARG A 49 7.20 16.99 -17.97
C ARG A 49 8.69 16.73 -17.68
N TYR A 50 9.00 16.06 -16.58
CA TYR A 50 10.36 15.68 -16.21
C TYR A 50 11.00 14.81 -17.29
N ASN A 51 10.30 13.76 -17.72
CA ASN A 51 10.83 12.82 -18.70
C ASN A 51 11.07 13.48 -20.07
N LYS A 52 10.20 14.40 -20.45
CA LYS A 52 10.35 15.18 -21.68
C LYS A 52 11.54 16.13 -21.61
N GLU A 53 11.67 16.86 -20.51
CA GLU A 53 12.80 17.81 -20.33
C GLU A 53 14.16 17.11 -20.33
N HIS A 54 14.23 15.88 -19.88
CA HIS A 54 15.48 15.11 -19.81
C HIS A 54 15.66 14.14 -20.98
N ASN A 55 14.81 14.22 -22.00
CA ASN A 55 14.87 13.35 -23.19
C ASN A 55 14.91 11.86 -22.82
N ILE A 56 14.06 11.44 -21.88
CA ILE A 56 14.02 10.08 -21.38
C ILE A 56 13.35 9.15 -22.39
N ASP A 57 14.00 8.01 -22.67
CA ASP A 57 13.37 6.91 -23.39
C ASP A 57 12.51 6.11 -22.42
N SER A 58 11.24 6.45 -22.33
CA SER A 58 10.30 5.83 -21.38
C SER A 58 9.83 4.43 -21.79
N SER A 59 10.24 3.94 -22.98
CA SER A 59 9.98 2.55 -23.36
C SER A 59 10.77 1.57 -22.48
N VAL A 60 11.86 2.04 -21.87
CA VAL A 60 12.64 1.29 -20.89
C VAL A 60 12.17 1.69 -19.50
N LYS A 61 11.56 0.76 -18.77
CA LYS A 61 10.85 1.05 -17.50
C LYS A 61 11.71 1.68 -16.43
N VAL A 62 13.00 1.40 -16.39
CA VAL A 62 13.90 1.95 -15.36
C VAL A 62 14.41 3.34 -15.69
N ASN A 63 14.18 3.83 -16.92
CA ASN A 63 14.59 5.17 -17.31
C ASN A 63 13.60 6.23 -16.79
N GLY A 64 14.15 7.36 -16.34
CA GLY A 64 13.36 8.49 -15.90
C GLY A 64 12.54 8.20 -14.64
N ARG A 65 11.39 8.85 -14.56
CA ARG A 65 10.48 8.75 -13.40
C ARG A 65 9.24 7.95 -13.79
N ARG A 66 8.77 7.15 -12.83
CA ARG A 66 7.58 6.31 -13.03
C ARG A 66 6.98 5.98 -11.66
N MET A 67 5.66 5.97 -11.57
CA MET A 67 4.97 5.61 -10.32
C MET A 67 5.04 4.11 -10.07
N THR A 68 5.04 3.73 -8.78
CA THR A 68 4.89 2.34 -8.35
C THR A 68 3.54 2.16 -7.67
N ASN A 69 3.03 0.92 -7.67
CA ASN A 69 1.79 0.62 -6.96
C ASN A 69 1.92 0.86 -5.45
N LEU A 70 3.09 0.59 -4.88
CA LEU A 70 3.35 0.85 -3.46
C LEU A 70 3.30 2.35 -3.13
N GLY A 71 3.89 3.18 -3.98
CA GLY A 71 3.86 4.64 -3.79
C GLY A 71 2.45 5.20 -3.84
N VAL A 72 1.64 4.73 -4.80
CA VAL A 72 0.23 5.13 -4.92
C VAL A 72 -0.56 4.65 -3.70
N PHE A 73 -0.33 3.41 -3.25
CA PHE A 73 -0.97 2.86 -2.05
C PHE A 73 -0.66 3.71 -0.81
N ARG A 74 0.61 4.09 -0.61
CA ARG A 74 0.98 4.93 0.54
C ARG A 74 0.25 6.28 0.51
N LYS A 75 0.12 6.87 -0.67
CA LYS A 75 -0.63 8.13 -0.83
C LYS A 75 -2.12 7.93 -0.53
N TYR A 76 -2.69 6.82 -0.96
CA TYR A 76 -4.06 6.48 -0.62
C TYR A 76 -4.25 6.41 0.90
N LEU A 77 -3.37 5.72 1.61
CA LEU A 77 -3.45 5.60 3.07
C LEU A 77 -3.36 6.96 3.74
N GLU A 78 -2.45 7.82 3.28
CA GLU A 78 -2.33 9.17 3.79
C GLU A 78 -3.64 9.94 3.64
N ASN A 79 -4.22 9.93 2.45
CA ASN A 79 -5.46 10.65 2.17
C ASN A 79 -6.65 10.05 2.93
N TYR A 80 -6.69 8.73 3.06
CA TYR A 80 -7.71 8.04 3.85
C TYR A 80 -7.66 8.46 5.31
N CYS A 81 -6.49 8.45 5.92
CA CYS A 81 -6.32 8.88 7.31
C CYS A 81 -6.63 10.36 7.51
N ARG A 82 -6.21 11.23 6.59
CA ARG A 82 -6.47 12.67 6.69
C ARG A 82 -7.95 13.02 6.63
N ARG A 83 -8.76 12.16 6.03
CA ARG A 83 -10.20 12.37 5.89
C ARG A 83 -11.03 11.51 6.84
N HIS A 84 -10.37 10.75 7.69
CA HIS A 84 -11.08 9.88 8.63
C HIS A 84 -11.64 10.68 9.80
N PRO A 85 -12.97 10.65 10.02
CA PRO A 85 -13.60 11.52 11.03
C PRO A 85 -13.24 11.17 12.47
N LEU A 86 -12.75 9.95 12.71
CA LEU A 86 -12.43 9.48 14.07
C LEU A 86 -10.93 9.54 14.37
N LEU A 87 -10.13 10.15 13.49
CA LEU A 87 -8.71 10.44 13.73
C LEU A 87 -8.53 11.93 14.02
N ASN A 88 -7.57 12.22 14.89
CA ASN A 88 -7.25 13.60 15.25
C ASN A 88 -6.37 14.22 14.15
N GLN A 89 -6.93 15.18 13.41
CA GLN A 89 -6.26 15.82 12.27
C GLN A 89 -5.24 16.87 12.69
N ASP A 90 -5.25 17.29 13.95
CA ASP A 90 -4.32 18.29 14.48
C ASP A 90 -3.03 17.68 15.01
N MET A 91 -2.98 16.37 15.15
CA MET A 91 -1.81 15.64 15.63
C MET A 91 -1.04 15.03 14.46
N THR A 92 0.19 14.62 14.73
CA THR A 92 1.06 14.02 13.70
C THR A 92 0.39 12.80 13.05
N MET A 93 0.43 12.76 11.73
CA MET A 93 -0.01 11.63 10.94
C MET A 93 1.05 11.34 9.87
N LEU A 94 1.58 10.12 9.89
CA LEU A 94 2.60 9.67 8.95
C LEU A 94 2.29 8.27 8.45
N ILE A 95 2.48 8.06 7.17
CA ILE A 95 2.53 6.73 6.57
C ILE A 95 3.99 6.46 6.26
N ARG A 96 4.61 5.52 6.97
CA ARG A 96 6.05 5.32 6.91
C ARG A 96 6.44 4.00 6.29
N HIS A 97 7.48 4.06 5.49
CA HIS A 97 8.15 2.94 4.87
C HIS A 97 9.29 2.52 5.82
N LEU A 98 9.11 1.41 6.52
CA LEU A 98 10.14 0.92 7.44
C LEU A 98 11.12 0.00 6.70
N GLN A 99 12.17 -0.42 7.40
CA GLN A 99 13.19 -1.26 6.82
C GLN A 99 12.64 -2.67 6.52
N PRO A 100 12.89 -3.20 5.32
CA PRO A 100 12.49 -4.56 4.97
C PRO A 100 13.08 -5.60 5.91
N THR A 101 12.32 -6.68 6.15
CA THR A 101 12.75 -7.84 6.93
C THR A 101 12.46 -9.12 6.14
N GLU A 102 12.79 -10.27 6.70
CA GLU A 102 12.40 -11.56 6.12
C GLU A 102 10.89 -11.77 6.10
N LYS A 103 10.14 -10.93 6.81
CA LYS A 103 8.67 -10.94 6.83
C LYS A 103 8.07 -9.86 5.93
N GLY A 104 8.81 -9.39 4.94
CA GLY A 104 8.33 -8.41 3.98
C GLY A 104 8.68 -6.98 4.35
N LEU A 105 7.95 -6.04 3.76
CA LEU A 105 8.15 -4.62 3.92
C LEU A 105 7.07 -4.02 4.81
N PRO A 106 7.42 -3.54 6.03
CA PRO A 106 6.43 -2.91 6.88
C PRO A 106 6.05 -1.51 6.37
N ILE A 107 4.76 -1.28 6.21
CA ILE A 107 4.20 0.06 6.02
C ILE A 107 3.50 0.43 7.32
N GLU A 108 4.02 1.43 8.01
CA GLU A 108 3.53 1.84 9.32
C GLU A 108 2.53 2.98 9.18
N VAL A 109 1.40 2.81 9.85
CA VAL A 109 0.43 3.89 10.06
C VAL A 109 0.69 4.47 11.44
N TYR A 110 1.07 5.74 11.47
CA TYR A 110 1.33 6.50 12.69
C TYR A 110 0.33 7.65 12.75
N THR A 111 -0.59 7.59 13.70
CA THR A 111 -1.63 8.59 13.82
C THR A 111 -2.21 8.58 15.24
N PHE A 112 -3.24 9.38 15.50
CA PHE A 112 -3.89 9.46 16.80
C PHE A 112 -5.40 9.40 16.63
N SER A 113 -6.08 8.63 17.48
CA SER A 113 -7.55 8.63 17.54
C SER A 113 -8.05 9.99 18.04
N ALA A 114 -9.26 10.38 17.64
CA ALA A 114 -9.88 11.61 18.13
C ALA A 114 -10.32 11.47 19.59
N SER A 115 -10.67 10.26 20.01
CA SER A 115 -11.08 9.96 21.40
C SER A 115 -9.90 9.37 22.18
N THR A 116 -9.83 9.71 23.46
CA THR A 116 -8.86 9.11 24.39
C THR A 116 -9.40 7.85 25.07
N LYS A 117 -10.68 7.55 24.89
CA LYS A 117 -11.32 6.38 25.51
C LYS A 117 -10.79 5.10 24.87
N TRP A 118 -10.45 4.13 25.71
CA TRP A 118 -9.88 2.84 25.28
C TRP A 118 -10.76 2.12 24.24
N ALA A 119 -12.05 1.97 24.50
CA ALA A 119 -12.95 1.25 23.61
C ALA A 119 -13.06 1.93 22.23
N ASP A 120 -13.13 3.26 22.21
CA ASP A 120 -13.17 4.03 20.96
C ASP A 120 -11.87 3.84 20.18
N TYR A 121 -10.73 3.93 20.86
CA TYR A 121 -9.42 3.73 20.27
C TYR A 121 -9.28 2.35 19.63
N GLU A 122 -9.67 1.29 20.34
CA GLU A 122 -9.60 -0.07 19.81
C GLU A 122 -10.52 -0.25 18.60
N GLY A 123 -11.72 0.31 18.64
CA GLY A 123 -12.67 0.25 17.52
C GLY A 123 -12.16 0.97 16.29
N VAL A 124 -11.63 2.18 16.45
CA VAL A 124 -11.07 2.97 15.34
C VAL A 124 -9.87 2.25 14.72
N GLN A 125 -8.96 1.75 15.55
CA GLN A 125 -7.79 1.03 15.08
C GLN A 125 -8.19 -0.21 14.28
N ALA A 126 -9.13 -1.00 14.79
CA ALA A 126 -9.62 -2.20 14.11
C ALA A 126 -10.25 -1.85 12.75
N ASP A 127 -11.11 -0.83 12.72
CA ASP A 127 -11.78 -0.42 11.47
C ASP A 127 -10.79 0.03 10.40
N ILE A 128 -9.78 0.80 10.80
CA ILE A 128 -8.74 1.26 9.87
C ILE A 128 -7.99 0.07 9.28
N PHE A 129 -7.56 -0.88 10.11
CA PHE A 129 -6.77 -2.01 9.63
C PHE A 129 -7.61 -3.04 8.89
N ASP A 130 -8.88 -3.22 9.21
CA ASP A 130 -9.81 -3.99 8.39
C ASP A 130 -9.90 -3.41 6.98
N HIS A 131 -10.06 -2.09 6.89
CA HIS A 131 -10.14 -1.40 5.61
C HIS A 131 -8.84 -1.54 4.82
N ILE A 132 -7.69 -1.31 5.45
CA ILE A 132 -6.39 -1.40 4.81
C ILE A 132 -6.17 -2.80 4.22
N LEU A 133 -6.45 -3.84 4.99
CA LEU A 133 -6.30 -5.22 4.52
C LEU A 133 -7.19 -5.51 3.30
N ALA A 134 -8.42 -5.01 3.31
CA ALA A 134 -9.34 -5.19 2.20
C ALA A 134 -8.92 -4.42 0.94
N VAL A 135 -8.26 -3.28 1.12
CA VAL A 135 -7.86 -2.38 0.03
C VAL A 135 -6.57 -2.82 -0.66
N ILE A 136 -5.66 -3.45 0.05
CA ILE A 136 -4.33 -3.82 -0.48
C ILE A 136 -4.40 -4.52 -1.85
N PRO A 137 -5.25 -5.54 -2.07
CA PRO A 137 -5.34 -6.18 -3.38
C PRO A 137 -5.78 -5.25 -4.52
N GLU A 138 -6.50 -4.18 -4.21
CA GLU A 138 -6.95 -3.20 -5.22
C GLU A 138 -5.77 -2.42 -5.81
N PHE A 139 -4.63 -2.42 -5.12
CA PHE A 139 -3.38 -1.82 -5.59
C PHE A 139 -2.41 -2.85 -6.18
N ASP A 140 -2.91 -4.04 -6.50
CA ASP A 140 -2.07 -5.13 -7.05
C ASP A 140 -0.92 -5.52 -6.12
N LEU A 141 -1.13 -5.29 -4.82
CA LEU A 141 -0.20 -5.64 -3.75
C LEU A 141 -0.71 -6.86 -2.99
N LYS A 142 0.20 -7.52 -2.30
CA LYS A 142 -0.10 -8.67 -1.44
C LYS A 142 0.47 -8.44 -0.05
N VAL A 143 -0.28 -8.85 0.96
CA VAL A 143 0.23 -8.90 2.32
C VAL A 143 1.17 -10.11 2.42
N PHE A 144 2.30 -9.92 3.09
CA PHE A 144 3.20 -11.03 3.36
C PHE A 144 2.54 -12.00 4.36
N GLN A 145 2.58 -13.28 4.02
CA GLN A 145 2.21 -14.37 4.92
C GLN A 145 3.21 -15.50 4.75
N GLU A 146 3.57 -16.12 5.86
CA GLU A 146 4.42 -17.31 5.79
C GLU A 146 3.61 -18.47 5.16
N PRO A 147 4.22 -19.30 4.30
CA PRO A 147 3.52 -20.42 3.71
C PRO A 147 2.96 -21.35 4.78
N SER A 148 1.69 -21.72 4.63
CA SER A 148 1.03 -22.73 5.47
C SER A 148 1.37 -24.14 4.97
N GLY A 149 1.03 -25.16 5.76
CA GLY A 149 1.13 -26.54 5.32
C GLY A 149 0.31 -26.82 4.05
N ALA A 150 -0.86 -26.20 3.93
CA ALA A 150 -1.69 -26.32 2.73
C ALA A 150 -1.03 -25.71 1.50
N ASP A 151 -0.40 -24.54 1.65
CA ASP A 151 0.34 -23.87 0.56
C ASP A 151 1.49 -24.77 0.06
N LEU A 152 2.21 -25.40 0.97
CA LEU A 152 3.29 -26.32 0.61
C LEU A 152 2.77 -27.56 -0.10
N GLN A 153 1.65 -28.12 0.34
CA GLN A 153 1.01 -29.25 -0.33
C GLN A 153 0.57 -28.90 -1.75
N ASP A 154 -0.02 -27.71 -1.95
CA ASP A 154 -0.43 -27.24 -3.26
C ASP A 154 0.77 -27.07 -4.19
N ALA A 155 1.88 -26.53 -3.70
CA ALA A 155 3.11 -26.39 -4.47
C ALA A 155 3.68 -27.74 -4.88
N ILE A 156 3.72 -28.70 -3.97
CA ILE A 156 4.19 -30.07 -4.24
C ILE A 156 3.30 -30.78 -5.26
N SER A 157 1.98 -30.65 -5.12
CA SER A 157 1.01 -31.20 -6.08
C SER A 157 1.18 -30.60 -7.46
N GLY A 158 1.43 -29.28 -7.56
CA GLY A 158 1.71 -28.60 -8.81
C GLY A 158 2.97 -29.14 -9.49
N LEU A 159 4.04 -29.36 -8.75
CA LEU A 159 5.27 -29.96 -9.28
C LEU A 159 5.04 -31.39 -9.76
N GLY A 160 4.30 -32.19 -8.99
CA GLY A 160 3.93 -33.54 -9.39
C GLY A 160 3.17 -33.58 -10.71
N SER A 161 2.22 -32.69 -10.90
CA SER A 161 1.46 -32.57 -12.15
C SER A 161 2.34 -32.17 -13.34
N ILE A 162 3.33 -31.30 -13.16
CA ILE A 162 4.28 -30.92 -14.20
C ILE A 162 5.15 -32.12 -14.60
N LEU A 163 5.66 -32.87 -13.64
CA LEU A 163 6.50 -34.05 -13.90
C LEU A 163 5.74 -35.12 -14.63
N ILE A 164 4.47 -35.34 -14.33
CA ILE A 164 3.62 -36.33 -15.02
C ILE A 164 3.39 -35.95 -16.48
N LYS A 165 3.24 -34.65 -16.78
CA LYS A 165 3.01 -34.13 -18.14
C LYS A 165 4.25 -34.28 -19.03
N GLU A 166 5.45 -34.21 -18.47
CA GLU A 166 6.71 -34.35 -19.21
C GLU A 166 7.07 -35.79 -19.55
N ASN A 167 6.47 -36.76 -18.89
CA ASN A 167 6.64 -38.19 -19.15
C ASN A 167 5.52 -38.72 -20.04
#